data_8c63ed71c78f2bcc39fbc29c506d4b1d
#
_entry.id   8c63ed71c78f2bcc39fbc29c506d4b1d
#
_cell.length_a   1.000
_cell.length_b   1.000
_cell.length_c   1.000
_cell.angle_alpha   90.00
_cell.angle_beta   90.00
_cell.angle_gamma   90.00
#
_symmetry.space_group_name_H-M   'P 1'
#
loop_
_entity.id
_entity.type
_entity.pdbx_description
1 polymer ?
#
loop_
_entity_poly.entity_id
_entity_poly.type
_entity_poly.pdbx_seq_one_letter_code
_entity_poly.pdbx_strand_id
1 'polypeptide(L)'
;SAWNASAKGRHPAFLKSTGYNSDEIIGYKPSKFKSGRHDEEFYREMNDSFKNIDGWEGEIWNRRKNGEIFKEWANIKVIRKDDGEVDCYIGIFSDISNQEAMQQKLKELAYYDELTGLANRSLLYDRLQHALAQSRRGGSLMAVLFLDLDNFKQINDKHGHIAGDQILKEAAERLTYCVREGDTLSRLGGDEFVAVLRNLD
;
A
#
# COMPACT_ATOMS: atom_id res chain seq x y z
N SER A 1 32.85 -10.47 0.74
CA SER A 1 31.46 -10.03 1.03
C SER A 1 31.07 -10.55 2.41
N ALA A 2 30.74 -9.65 3.33
CA ALA A 2 30.44 -9.93 4.74
C ALA A 2 29.17 -10.81 4.96
N TRP A 3 28.34 -10.97 3.97
CA TRP A 3 27.09 -11.74 3.99
C TRP A 3 27.29 -13.24 3.65
N ASN A 4 28.36 -13.84 4.16
CA ASN A 4 28.69 -15.26 3.92
C ASN A 4 28.32 -16.17 5.10
N ALA A 5 27.65 -15.63 6.14
CA ALA A 5 27.21 -16.41 7.27
C ALA A 5 26.11 -17.39 6.85
N SER A 6 26.27 -18.65 7.23
CA SER A 6 25.22 -19.65 7.06
C SER A 6 24.20 -19.53 8.19
N ALA A 7 22.90 -19.62 7.87
CA ALA A 7 21.85 -19.56 8.86
C ALA A 7 21.97 -20.71 9.88
N LYS A 8 22.05 -20.37 11.18
CA LYS A 8 22.15 -21.34 12.28
C LYS A 8 20.83 -21.45 13.08
N GLY A 9 19.83 -20.61 12.80
CA GLY A 9 18.63 -20.47 13.61
C GLY A 9 17.37 -21.07 12.99
N ARG A 10 16.49 -21.60 13.86
CA ARG A 10 15.23 -22.27 13.49
C ARG A 10 14.03 -21.55 14.10
N HIS A 11 13.79 -20.28 13.77
CA HIS A 11 12.59 -19.65 14.32
C HIS A 11 11.35 -20.02 13.48
N PRO A 12 10.31 -20.63 14.07
CA PRO A 12 9.12 -21.10 13.33
C PRO A 12 8.43 -20.01 12.50
N ALA A 13 8.43 -18.76 12.99
CA ALA A 13 7.85 -17.63 12.27
C ALA A 13 8.58 -17.33 10.95
N PHE A 14 9.92 -17.40 10.93
CA PHE A 14 10.71 -17.21 9.71
C PHE A 14 10.45 -18.30 8.68
N LEU A 15 10.35 -19.55 9.12
CA LEU A 15 10.01 -20.68 8.25
C LEU A 15 8.62 -20.50 7.64
N LYS A 16 7.65 -20.10 8.46
CA LYS A 16 6.28 -19.83 8.01
C LYS A 16 6.22 -18.67 7.01
N SER A 17 6.94 -17.57 7.29
CA SER A 17 6.98 -16.39 6.42
C SER A 17 7.63 -16.69 5.09
N THR A 18 8.76 -17.41 5.07
CA THR A 18 9.51 -17.66 3.83
C THR A 18 9.03 -18.87 3.04
N GLY A 19 8.28 -19.78 3.67
CA GLY A 19 7.79 -21.03 3.06
C GLY A 19 8.85 -22.11 2.88
N TYR A 20 10.06 -21.92 3.45
CA TYR A 20 11.11 -22.94 3.44
C TYR A 20 11.07 -23.83 4.68
N ASN A 21 11.50 -25.07 4.53
CA ASN A 21 11.74 -25.95 5.65
C ASN A 21 13.10 -25.66 6.30
N SER A 22 13.25 -26.05 7.57
CA SER A 22 14.49 -25.87 8.34
C SER A 22 15.73 -26.40 7.61
N ASP A 23 15.64 -27.60 7.04
CA ASP A 23 16.77 -28.27 6.38
C ASP A 23 17.16 -27.60 5.04
N GLU A 24 16.26 -26.81 4.48
CA GLU A 24 16.50 -26.04 3.24
C GLU A 24 17.15 -24.67 3.49
N ILE A 25 17.20 -24.25 4.77
CA ILE A 25 17.76 -22.93 5.15
C ILE A 25 19.10 -23.10 5.87
N ILE A 26 19.23 -24.12 6.71
CA ILE A 26 20.47 -24.34 7.47
C ILE A 26 21.64 -24.57 6.51
N GLY A 27 22.70 -23.78 6.69
CA GLY A 27 23.88 -23.83 5.83
C GLY A 27 23.79 -23.00 4.55
N TYR A 28 22.63 -22.42 4.22
CA TYR A 28 22.49 -21.57 3.05
C TYR A 28 22.77 -20.09 3.36
N LYS A 29 23.24 -19.37 2.32
CA LYS A 29 23.49 -17.93 2.41
C LYS A 29 22.20 -17.15 2.30
N PRO A 30 22.07 -16.00 2.97
CA PRO A 30 20.91 -15.10 2.83
C PRO A 30 20.61 -14.65 1.41
N SER A 31 21.60 -14.68 0.52
CA SER A 31 21.39 -14.41 -0.93
C SER A 31 20.34 -15.30 -1.58
N LYS A 32 19.99 -16.44 -0.98
CA LYS A 32 18.91 -17.33 -1.42
C LYS A 32 17.55 -16.64 -1.43
N PHE A 33 17.34 -15.67 -0.56
CA PHE A 33 16.08 -14.95 -0.41
C PHE A 33 15.99 -13.69 -1.27
N LYS A 34 17.03 -13.30 -1.98
CA LYS A 34 17.05 -12.07 -2.80
C LYS A 34 15.91 -12.07 -3.81
N SER A 35 15.13 -10.98 -3.80
CA SER A 35 14.05 -10.77 -4.78
C SER A 35 14.55 -10.34 -6.16
N GLY A 36 15.72 -9.70 -6.23
CA GLY A 36 16.25 -9.02 -7.41
C GLY A 36 15.76 -7.57 -7.56
N ARG A 37 14.99 -7.04 -6.59
CA ARG A 37 14.50 -5.64 -6.62
C ARG A 37 15.53 -4.61 -6.13
N HIS A 38 16.48 -5.04 -5.29
CA HIS A 38 17.55 -4.19 -4.81
C HIS A 38 18.76 -4.30 -5.72
N ASP A 39 19.41 -3.17 -5.99
CA ASP A 39 20.65 -3.07 -6.74
C ASP A 39 21.88 -3.44 -5.90
N GLU A 40 23.06 -3.37 -6.51
CA GLU A 40 24.32 -3.65 -5.82
C GLU A 40 24.67 -2.56 -4.79
N GLU A 41 24.21 -1.33 -4.99
CA GLU A 41 24.45 -0.21 -4.09
C GLU A 41 23.78 -0.45 -2.75
N PHE A 42 22.52 -0.86 -2.73
CA PHE A 42 21.79 -1.23 -1.51
C PHE A 42 22.56 -2.28 -0.68
N TYR A 43 23.05 -3.34 -1.32
CA TYR A 43 23.79 -4.38 -0.59
C TYR A 43 25.18 -3.92 -0.16
N ARG A 44 25.79 -2.98 -0.85
CA ARG A 44 27.06 -2.35 -0.46
C ARG A 44 26.86 -1.51 0.80
N GLU A 45 25.84 -0.65 0.85
CA GLU A 45 25.50 0.16 2.01
C GLU A 45 25.18 -0.70 3.25
N MET A 46 24.41 -1.77 3.06
CA MET A 46 24.15 -2.75 4.13
C MET A 46 25.44 -3.38 4.66
N ASN A 47 26.36 -3.77 3.78
CA ASN A 47 27.65 -4.34 4.17
C ASN A 47 28.54 -3.33 4.90
N ASP A 48 28.51 -2.07 4.49
CA ASP A 48 29.29 -1.01 5.14
C ASP A 48 28.72 -0.67 6.52
N SER A 49 27.40 -0.71 6.70
CA SER A 49 26.76 -0.63 8.02
C SER A 49 27.23 -1.73 8.97
N PHE A 50 27.34 -2.97 8.50
CA PHE A 50 27.87 -4.08 9.30
C PHE A 50 29.31 -3.86 9.76
N LYS A 51 30.12 -3.13 9.02
CA LYS A 51 31.50 -2.82 9.39
C LYS A 51 31.60 -1.64 10.34
N ASN A 52 30.75 -0.62 10.12
CA ASN A 52 30.92 0.68 10.77
C ASN A 52 30.12 0.79 12.08
N ILE A 53 28.93 0.17 12.15
CA ILE A 53 28.01 0.30 13.29
C ILE A 53 27.53 -1.05 13.83
N ASP A 54 28.15 -2.14 13.42
CA ASP A 54 27.84 -3.52 13.85
C ASP A 54 26.37 -3.90 13.68
N GLY A 55 25.69 -3.33 12.71
CA GLY A 55 24.30 -3.66 12.44
C GLY A 55 23.73 -2.96 11.22
N TRP A 56 22.53 -3.36 10.86
CA TRP A 56 21.72 -2.73 9.83
C TRP A 56 20.23 -2.94 10.15
N GLU A 57 19.43 -1.92 9.90
CA GLU A 57 17.98 -2.05 9.97
C GLU A 57 17.32 -1.34 8.79
N GLY A 58 16.24 -1.91 8.30
CA GLY A 58 15.51 -1.35 7.18
C GLY A 58 14.57 -2.33 6.51
N GLU A 59 13.94 -1.84 5.46
CA GLU A 59 13.05 -2.62 4.61
C GLU A 59 13.84 -3.36 3.54
N ILE A 60 13.54 -4.64 3.34
CA ILE A 60 14.16 -5.46 2.31
C ILE A 60 13.10 -6.27 1.55
N TRP A 61 13.24 -6.29 0.22
CA TRP A 61 12.43 -7.15 -0.64
C TRP A 61 13.09 -8.52 -0.78
N ASN A 62 12.41 -9.53 -0.32
CA ASN A 62 12.83 -10.92 -0.41
C ASN A 62 11.86 -11.75 -1.26
N ARG A 63 12.23 -13.00 -1.50
CA ARG A 63 11.47 -13.97 -2.28
C ARG A 63 11.20 -15.22 -1.45
N ARG A 64 9.92 -15.61 -1.34
CA ARG A 64 9.50 -16.87 -0.73
C ARG A 64 9.86 -18.06 -1.63
N LYS A 65 9.77 -19.24 -1.07
CA LYS A 65 10.00 -20.50 -1.81
C LYS A 65 9.05 -20.68 -3.01
N ASN A 66 7.81 -20.20 -2.91
CA ASN A 66 6.82 -20.25 -3.99
C ASN A 66 7.05 -19.21 -5.11
N GLY A 67 8.10 -18.37 -5.00
CA GLY A 67 8.42 -17.34 -5.97
C GLY A 67 7.81 -15.96 -5.67
N GLU A 68 6.88 -15.86 -4.72
CA GLU A 68 6.27 -14.61 -4.30
C GLU A 68 7.32 -13.64 -3.75
N ILE A 69 7.29 -12.40 -4.21
CA ILE A 69 8.13 -11.32 -3.68
C ILE A 69 7.36 -10.64 -2.55
N PHE A 70 8.00 -10.52 -1.40
CA PHE A 70 7.42 -9.92 -0.22
C PHE A 70 8.39 -8.91 0.41
N LYS A 71 7.84 -7.99 1.19
CA LYS A 71 8.57 -6.96 1.88
C LYS A 71 8.68 -7.31 3.36
N GLU A 72 9.86 -7.23 3.92
CA GLU A 72 10.07 -7.42 5.35
C GLU A 72 10.89 -6.29 5.95
N TRP A 73 10.61 -5.98 7.21
CA TRP A 73 11.47 -5.20 8.05
C TRP A 73 12.50 -6.11 8.67
N ALA A 74 13.76 -5.79 8.48
CA ALA A 74 14.87 -6.56 9.02
C ALA A 74 15.69 -5.69 9.98
N ASN A 75 16.02 -6.25 11.14
CA ASN A 75 17.00 -5.70 12.07
C ASN A 75 18.09 -6.76 12.28
N ILE A 76 19.29 -6.45 11.83
CA ILE A 76 20.42 -7.39 11.82
C ILE A 76 21.56 -6.79 12.64
N LYS A 77 22.07 -7.55 13.61
CA LYS A 77 23.23 -7.18 14.42
C LYS A 77 24.41 -8.10 14.17
N VAL A 78 25.58 -7.51 14.20
CA VAL A 78 26.86 -8.23 14.12
C VAL A 78 27.33 -8.49 15.54
N ILE A 79 27.63 -9.73 15.85
CA ILE A 79 28.27 -10.13 17.12
C ILE A 79 29.72 -10.41 16.82
N ARG A 80 30.60 -9.76 17.60
CA ARG A 80 32.06 -9.95 17.45
C ARG A 80 32.62 -10.72 18.64
N LYS A 81 33.71 -11.41 18.39
CA LYS A 81 34.55 -12.03 19.39
C LYS A 81 35.41 -10.96 20.10
N ASP A 82 36.11 -11.37 21.16
CA ASP A 82 37.01 -10.48 21.93
C ASP A 82 38.18 -9.94 21.08
N ASP A 83 38.56 -10.64 20.01
CA ASP A 83 39.61 -10.24 19.06
C ASP A 83 39.09 -9.26 17.96
N GLY A 84 37.81 -8.91 17.98
CA GLY A 84 37.17 -8.04 17.00
C GLY A 84 36.69 -8.74 15.73
N GLU A 85 36.99 -10.03 15.53
CA GLU A 85 36.45 -10.79 14.42
C GLU A 85 34.95 -11.01 14.54
N VAL A 86 34.24 -11.09 13.40
CA VAL A 86 32.80 -11.40 13.39
C VAL A 86 32.59 -12.85 13.82
N ASP A 87 31.85 -13.04 14.90
CA ASP A 87 31.42 -14.36 15.36
C ASP A 87 30.14 -14.81 14.63
N CYS A 88 29.10 -14.00 14.68
CA CYS A 88 27.84 -14.30 14.01
C CYS A 88 27.02 -13.03 13.69
N TYR A 89 25.97 -13.24 12.90
CA TYR A 89 24.91 -12.25 12.66
C TYR A 89 23.61 -12.72 13.30
N ILE A 90 22.93 -11.84 14.00
CA ILE A 90 21.59 -12.09 14.55
C ILE A 90 20.61 -11.19 13.81
N GLY A 91 19.61 -11.79 13.15
CA GLY A 91 18.59 -11.06 12.43
C GLY A 91 17.19 -11.32 13.00
N ILE A 92 16.42 -10.24 13.16
CA ILE A 92 14.98 -10.28 13.41
C ILE A 92 14.29 -9.79 12.15
N PHE A 93 13.32 -10.57 11.67
CA PHE A 93 12.63 -10.31 10.41
C PHE A 93 11.12 -10.30 10.68
N SER A 94 10.43 -9.29 10.15
CA SER A 94 8.97 -9.15 10.23
C SER A 94 8.40 -8.93 8.84
N ASP A 95 7.54 -9.82 8.39
CA ASP A 95 6.79 -9.64 7.14
C ASP A 95 5.81 -8.48 7.31
N ILE A 96 6.03 -7.40 6.55
CA ILE A 96 5.21 -6.19 6.59
C ILE A 96 4.25 -6.08 5.39
N SER A 97 4.27 -7.04 4.46
CA SER A 97 3.43 -7.01 3.26
C SER A 97 1.95 -6.96 3.59
N ASN A 98 1.51 -7.76 4.55
CA ASN A 98 0.11 -7.77 4.99
C ASN A 98 -0.28 -6.48 5.72
N GLN A 99 0.63 -5.88 6.47
CA GLN A 99 0.36 -4.64 7.20
C GLN A 99 0.18 -3.47 6.24
N GLU A 100 1.04 -3.32 5.24
CA GLU A 100 0.90 -2.30 4.20
C GLU A 100 -0.39 -2.48 3.39
N ALA A 101 -0.68 -3.70 2.96
CA ALA A 101 -1.92 -4.01 2.24
C ALA A 101 -3.17 -3.69 3.07
N MET A 102 -3.15 -4.03 4.37
CA MET A 102 -4.24 -3.72 5.29
C MET A 102 -4.41 -2.23 5.51
N GLN A 103 -3.32 -1.48 5.70
CA GLN A 103 -3.38 -0.02 5.82
C GLN A 103 -3.91 0.64 4.55
N GLN A 104 -3.50 0.16 3.37
CA GLN A 104 -4.02 0.66 2.10
C GLN A 104 -5.52 0.37 1.98
N LYS A 105 -5.95 -0.84 2.31
CA LYS A 105 -7.38 -1.21 2.29
C LYS A 105 -8.20 -0.38 3.27
N LEU A 106 -7.66 -0.12 4.47
CA LEU A 106 -8.33 0.77 5.44
C LEU A 106 -8.47 2.20 4.91
N LYS A 107 -7.46 2.74 4.22
CA LYS A 107 -7.55 4.06 3.56
C LYS A 107 -8.61 4.06 2.44
N GLU A 108 -8.65 3.01 1.63
CA GLU A 108 -9.66 2.88 0.58
C GLU A 108 -11.07 2.87 1.17
N LEU A 109 -11.33 2.05 2.19
CA LEU A 109 -12.62 1.99 2.89
C LEU A 109 -12.98 3.31 3.58
N ALA A 110 -12.01 4.03 4.13
CA ALA A 110 -12.25 5.29 4.82
C ALA A 110 -12.61 6.45 3.87
N TYR A 111 -12.12 6.43 2.62
CA TYR A 111 -12.17 7.59 1.72
C TYR A 111 -12.86 7.35 0.38
N TYR A 112 -13.09 6.10 -0.02
CA TYR A 112 -13.67 5.77 -1.32
C TYR A 112 -14.92 4.89 -1.17
N ASP A 113 -15.84 5.02 -2.12
CA ASP A 113 -17.02 4.15 -2.27
C ASP A 113 -16.59 2.82 -2.89
N GLU A 114 -16.88 1.71 -2.21
CA GLU A 114 -16.42 0.37 -2.65
C GLU A 114 -17.01 -0.07 -4.00
N LEU A 115 -18.20 0.40 -4.35
CA LEU A 115 -18.85 -0.02 -5.58
C LEU A 115 -18.30 0.71 -6.81
N THR A 116 -18.12 2.03 -6.70
CA THR A 116 -17.79 2.91 -7.82
C THR A 116 -16.33 3.37 -7.85
N GLY A 117 -15.61 3.23 -6.72
CA GLY A 117 -14.24 3.75 -6.58
C GLY A 117 -14.15 5.27 -6.47
N LEU A 118 -15.27 5.99 -6.49
CA LEU A 118 -15.31 7.44 -6.33
C LEU A 118 -15.04 7.84 -4.86
N ALA A 119 -14.73 9.11 -4.64
CA ALA A 119 -14.66 9.64 -3.28
C ALA A 119 -15.97 9.38 -2.53
N ASN A 120 -15.87 8.91 -1.29
CA ASN A 120 -17.04 8.78 -0.42
C ASN A 120 -17.37 10.11 0.27
N ARG A 121 -18.38 10.11 1.13
CA ARG A 121 -18.81 11.29 1.88
C ARG A 121 -17.66 11.91 2.69
N SER A 122 -16.83 11.12 3.33
CA SER A 122 -15.73 11.62 4.17
C SER A 122 -14.68 12.38 3.34
N LEU A 123 -14.25 11.81 2.23
CA LEU A 123 -13.29 12.45 1.33
C LEU A 123 -13.89 13.67 0.63
N LEU A 124 -15.19 13.63 0.29
CA LEU A 124 -15.88 14.79 -0.25
C LEU A 124 -15.82 15.98 0.71
N TYR A 125 -16.16 15.79 1.98
CA TYR A 125 -16.12 16.86 2.99
C TYR A 125 -14.73 17.45 3.15
N ASP A 126 -13.71 16.62 3.24
CA ASP A 126 -12.33 17.07 3.34
C ASP A 126 -11.94 17.94 2.14
N ARG A 127 -12.19 17.45 0.92
CA ARG A 127 -11.88 18.18 -0.32
C ARG A 127 -12.69 19.46 -0.47
N LEU A 128 -13.96 19.45 -0.04
CA LEU A 128 -14.82 20.63 -0.04
C LEU A 128 -14.29 21.73 0.90
N GLN A 129 -13.85 21.36 2.11
CA GLN A 129 -13.24 22.32 3.05
C GLN A 129 -11.98 22.96 2.47
N HIS A 130 -11.12 22.14 1.85
CA HIS A 130 -9.91 22.63 1.18
C HIS A 130 -10.25 23.56 0.00
N ALA A 131 -11.22 23.19 -0.83
CA ALA A 131 -11.66 24.01 -1.96
C ALA A 131 -12.24 25.35 -1.52
N LEU A 132 -13.07 25.38 -0.48
CA LEU A 132 -13.61 26.62 0.12
C LEU A 132 -12.50 27.52 0.66
N ALA A 133 -11.52 26.95 1.37
CA ALA A 133 -10.41 27.73 1.90
C ALA A 133 -9.54 28.31 0.78
N GLN A 134 -9.38 27.60 -0.33
CA GLN A 134 -8.63 28.04 -1.52
C GLN A 134 -9.37 29.15 -2.28
N SER A 135 -10.67 28.97 -2.55
CA SER A 135 -11.55 29.95 -3.18
C SER A 135 -11.55 31.29 -2.44
N ARG A 136 -11.68 31.25 -1.11
CA ARG A 136 -11.63 32.48 -0.26
C ARG A 136 -10.30 33.24 -0.37
N ARG A 137 -9.18 32.53 -0.53
CA ARG A 137 -7.85 33.17 -0.66
C ARG A 137 -7.55 33.65 -2.06
N GLY A 138 -7.97 32.88 -3.07
CA GLY A 138 -7.65 33.15 -4.48
C GLY A 138 -8.69 33.97 -5.22
N GLY A 139 -9.88 34.24 -4.62
CA GLY A 139 -10.99 34.96 -5.26
C GLY A 139 -11.68 34.19 -6.40
N SER A 140 -11.34 32.91 -6.63
CA SER A 140 -11.97 32.08 -7.64
C SER A 140 -13.31 31.54 -7.16
N LEU A 141 -14.24 31.31 -8.10
CA LEU A 141 -15.51 30.67 -7.78
C LEU A 141 -15.36 29.15 -7.73
N MET A 142 -16.30 28.53 -7.02
CA MET A 142 -16.48 27.07 -7.02
C MET A 142 -17.97 26.74 -7.11
N ALA A 143 -18.30 25.56 -7.63
CA ALA A 143 -19.67 25.06 -7.67
C ALA A 143 -19.73 23.66 -7.04
N VAL A 144 -20.87 23.39 -6.42
CA VAL A 144 -21.20 22.05 -5.91
C VAL A 144 -22.47 21.59 -6.64
N LEU A 145 -22.37 20.49 -7.35
CA LEU A 145 -23.48 19.90 -8.10
C LEU A 145 -23.92 18.63 -7.37
N PHE A 146 -25.23 18.55 -7.12
CA PHE A 146 -25.87 17.32 -6.65
C PHE A 146 -26.55 16.66 -7.86
N LEU A 147 -26.31 15.36 -8.01
CA LEU A 147 -26.78 14.54 -9.12
C LEU A 147 -27.46 13.29 -8.54
N ASP A 148 -28.57 12.93 -9.13
CA ASP A 148 -29.38 11.78 -8.73
C ASP A 148 -29.80 11.01 -10.00
N LEU A 149 -29.87 9.67 -9.95
CA LEU A 149 -30.25 8.87 -11.10
C LEU A 149 -31.77 8.65 -11.11
N ASP A 150 -32.45 9.29 -12.05
CA ASP A 150 -33.89 9.15 -12.20
C ASP A 150 -34.33 7.68 -12.34
N ASN A 151 -35.36 7.31 -11.61
CA ASN A 151 -35.98 5.98 -11.62
C ASN A 151 -35.04 4.81 -11.23
N PHE A 152 -33.91 5.06 -10.55
CA PHE A 152 -32.95 4.01 -10.15
C PHE A 152 -33.61 2.90 -9.33
N LYS A 153 -34.54 3.27 -8.41
CA LYS A 153 -35.27 2.26 -7.65
C LYS A 153 -36.12 1.32 -8.53
N GLN A 154 -36.75 1.84 -9.57
CA GLN A 154 -37.55 1.01 -10.51
C GLN A 154 -36.68 0.03 -11.28
N ILE A 155 -35.44 0.42 -11.59
CA ILE A 155 -34.46 -0.46 -12.22
C ILE A 155 -34.10 -1.61 -11.30
N ASN A 156 -33.81 -1.32 -10.03
CA ASN A 156 -33.53 -2.34 -9.03
C ASN A 156 -34.73 -3.30 -8.85
N ASP A 157 -35.94 -2.75 -8.73
CA ASP A 157 -37.15 -3.55 -8.52
C ASP A 157 -37.44 -4.48 -9.73
N LYS A 158 -37.12 -4.02 -10.95
CA LYS A 158 -37.40 -4.77 -12.17
C LYS A 158 -36.26 -5.73 -12.59
N HIS A 159 -35.01 -5.35 -12.40
CA HIS A 159 -33.85 -6.04 -12.92
C HIS A 159 -32.89 -6.57 -11.85
N GLY A 160 -33.17 -6.29 -10.58
CA GLY A 160 -32.37 -6.72 -9.43
C GLY A 160 -31.19 -5.80 -9.14
N HIS A 161 -30.66 -5.90 -7.91
CA HIS A 161 -29.57 -5.05 -7.43
C HIS A 161 -28.27 -5.16 -8.24
N ILE A 162 -28.00 -6.32 -8.84
CA ILE A 162 -26.79 -6.50 -9.69
C ILE A 162 -26.84 -5.59 -10.92
N ALA A 163 -28.03 -5.43 -11.53
CA ALA A 163 -28.22 -4.51 -12.65
C ALA A 163 -28.08 -3.05 -12.20
N GLY A 164 -28.62 -2.70 -11.02
CA GLY A 164 -28.44 -1.38 -10.42
C GLY A 164 -26.96 -1.06 -10.14
N ASP A 165 -26.22 -1.99 -9.56
CA ASP A 165 -24.79 -1.83 -9.31
C ASP A 165 -24.00 -1.57 -10.59
N GLN A 166 -24.35 -2.25 -11.69
CA GLN A 166 -23.72 -2.02 -12.97
C GLN A 166 -24.01 -0.63 -13.53
N ILE A 167 -25.24 -0.15 -13.39
CA ILE A 167 -25.62 1.22 -13.79
C ILE A 167 -24.88 2.27 -12.97
N LEU A 168 -24.74 2.06 -11.65
CA LEU A 168 -23.97 2.97 -10.80
C LEU A 168 -22.50 3.05 -11.19
N LYS A 169 -21.88 1.92 -11.54
CA LYS A 169 -20.50 1.89 -12.05
C LYS A 169 -20.36 2.63 -13.38
N GLU A 170 -21.29 2.40 -14.29
CA GLU A 170 -21.28 3.06 -15.60
C GLU A 170 -21.55 4.57 -15.47
N ALA A 171 -22.45 4.98 -14.59
CA ALA A 171 -22.69 6.39 -14.30
C ALA A 171 -21.46 7.06 -13.69
N ALA A 172 -20.80 6.40 -12.73
CA ALA A 172 -19.56 6.88 -12.13
C ALA A 172 -18.45 7.07 -13.16
N GLU A 173 -18.26 6.10 -14.06
CA GLU A 173 -17.27 6.18 -15.14
C GLU A 173 -17.58 7.36 -16.07
N ARG A 174 -18.81 7.48 -16.57
CA ARG A 174 -19.22 8.58 -17.45
C ARG A 174 -19.08 9.95 -16.80
N LEU A 175 -19.49 10.09 -15.53
CA LEU A 175 -19.35 11.35 -14.79
C LEU A 175 -17.89 11.72 -14.57
N THR A 176 -17.00 10.74 -14.39
CA THR A 176 -15.56 10.98 -14.25
C THR A 176 -14.97 11.62 -15.51
N TYR A 177 -15.43 11.27 -16.71
CA TYR A 177 -15.02 11.93 -17.95
C TYR A 177 -15.52 13.37 -18.09
N CYS A 178 -16.56 13.75 -17.33
CA CYS A 178 -17.12 15.11 -17.39
C CYS A 178 -16.45 16.11 -16.46
N VAL A 179 -15.61 15.64 -15.50
CA VAL A 179 -14.91 16.47 -14.52
C VAL A 179 -13.42 16.53 -14.82
N ARG A 180 -12.77 17.63 -14.43
CA ARG A 180 -11.31 17.81 -14.62
C ARG A 180 -10.55 17.14 -13.48
N GLU A 181 -9.26 16.86 -13.68
CA GLU A 181 -8.37 16.29 -12.64
C GLU A 181 -8.39 17.08 -11.32
N GLY A 182 -8.57 18.42 -11.42
CA GLY A 182 -8.67 19.29 -10.24
C GLY A 182 -9.99 19.23 -9.50
N ASP A 183 -11.07 18.71 -10.09
CA ASP A 183 -12.39 18.62 -9.50
C ASP A 183 -12.53 17.37 -8.62
N THR A 184 -13.61 17.29 -7.87
CA THR A 184 -13.90 16.10 -7.05
C THR A 184 -15.25 15.55 -7.41
N LEU A 185 -15.30 14.31 -7.85
CA LEU A 185 -16.53 13.55 -8.03
C LEU A 185 -16.65 12.52 -6.88
N SER A 186 -17.84 12.43 -6.31
CA SER A 186 -18.12 11.54 -5.15
C SER A 186 -19.48 10.88 -5.27
N ARG A 187 -19.63 9.73 -4.60
CA ARG A 187 -20.90 9.08 -4.37
C ARG A 187 -21.19 9.08 -2.88
N LEU A 188 -22.38 9.59 -2.50
CA LEU A 188 -22.79 9.68 -1.08
C LEU A 188 -23.45 8.41 -0.57
N GLY A 189 -24.03 7.63 -1.46
CA GLY A 189 -24.77 6.40 -1.21
C GLY A 189 -25.97 6.28 -2.15
N GLY A 190 -26.52 5.09 -2.30
CA GLY A 190 -27.63 4.88 -3.23
C GLY A 190 -27.28 5.35 -4.66
N ASP A 191 -28.11 6.22 -5.21
CA ASP A 191 -28.01 6.84 -6.54
C ASP A 191 -27.51 8.31 -6.52
N GLU A 192 -27.09 8.81 -5.33
CA GLU A 192 -26.66 10.19 -5.11
C GLU A 192 -25.16 10.39 -5.43
N PHE A 193 -24.87 11.29 -6.37
CA PHE A 193 -23.52 11.74 -6.72
C PHE A 193 -23.36 13.23 -6.44
N VAL A 194 -22.15 13.64 -6.10
CA VAL A 194 -21.81 15.07 -5.91
C VAL A 194 -20.51 15.39 -6.63
N ALA A 195 -20.51 16.49 -7.41
CA ALA A 195 -19.31 17.03 -8.00
C ALA A 195 -18.98 18.39 -7.37
N VAL A 196 -17.71 18.59 -7.04
CA VAL A 196 -17.13 19.87 -6.59
C VAL A 196 -16.22 20.38 -7.67
N LEU A 197 -16.64 21.43 -8.36
CA LEU A 197 -15.90 22.10 -9.43
C LEU A 197 -15.15 23.29 -8.85
N ARG A 198 -13.86 23.41 -9.16
CA ARG A 198 -12.98 24.45 -8.61
C ARG A 198 -12.46 25.37 -9.69
N ASN A 199 -12.00 26.57 -9.27
CA ASN A 199 -11.38 27.56 -10.15
C ASN A 199 -12.28 27.89 -11.34
N LEU A 200 -13.52 28.23 -11.05
CA LEU A 200 -14.47 28.75 -12.03
C LEU A 200 -14.27 30.26 -12.14
N ASP A 201 -14.32 30.79 -13.39
CA ASP A 201 -14.23 32.20 -13.71
C ASP A 201 -15.59 32.90 -13.51
#